data_e3e8568e5cc5e21b6cd2a615bc7f2d90
#
_entry.id   e3e8568e5cc5e21b6cd2a615bc7f2d90
#
_cell.length_a   1.000
_cell.length_b   1.000
_cell.length_c   1.000
_cell.angle_alpha   90.00
_cell.angle_beta   90.00
_cell.angle_gamma   90.00
#
_symmetry.space_group_name_H-M   'P 1'
#
loop_
_entity.id
_entity.type
_entity.pdbx_description
1 polymer ?
#
loop_
_entity_poly.entity_id
_entity_poly.type
_entity_poly.pdbx_seq_one_letter_code
_entity_poly.pdbx_strand_id
1 'polypeptide(L)'
;MDDSHSLDALADILNDVAEKPYDALTHAKHIRLTQSLEGMELEVTSAMEMMTQFLAAGEEIWLPLINAKMQEVDLDTEEGVVELLALYTRAESDYMCALLVSYFICLILTIFSYSNTPETFGISH
;
A
#
# COMPACT_ATOMS: atom_id res chain seq x y z
N MET A 1 -10.72 -19.14 -19.56
CA MET A 1 -9.30 -18.91 -19.63
C MET A 1 -8.53 -19.88 -18.74
N ASP A 2 -7.43 -20.33 -19.21
CA ASP A 2 -6.65 -21.34 -18.52
C ASP A 2 -5.85 -20.73 -17.38
N ASP A 3 -6.08 -21.21 -16.16
CA ASP A 3 -5.38 -20.72 -14.97
C ASP A 3 -3.87 -20.93 -15.06
N SER A 4 -3.44 -22.05 -15.64
CA SER A 4 -2.02 -22.32 -15.77
C SER A 4 -1.33 -21.35 -16.72
N HIS A 5 -2.03 -20.89 -17.75
CA HIS A 5 -1.49 -19.88 -18.63
C HIS A 5 -1.30 -18.54 -17.91
N SER A 6 -2.25 -18.18 -17.07
CA SER A 6 -2.16 -16.95 -16.27
C SER A 6 -1.02 -17.01 -15.28
N LEU A 7 -0.84 -18.17 -14.64
CA LEU A 7 0.25 -18.36 -13.69
C LEU A 7 1.62 -18.33 -14.38
N ASP A 8 1.70 -18.88 -15.60
CA ASP A 8 2.94 -18.83 -16.37
C ASP A 8 3.29 -17.39 -16.73
N ALA A 9 2.30 -16.60 -17.15
CA ALA A 9 2.51 -15.20 -17.47
C ALA A 9 2.98 -14.42 -16.23
N LEU A 10 2.40 -14.72 -15.07
CA LEU A 10 2.80 -14.07 -13.83
C LEU A 10 4.23 -14.43 -13.47
N ALA A 11 4.61 -15.69 -13.60
CA ALA A 11 5.98 -16.13 -13.32
C ALA A 11 6.98 -15.43 -14.25
N ASP A 12 6.63 -15.29 -15.51
CA ASP A 12 7.48 -14.60 -16.49
C ASP A 12 7.70 -13.14 -16.12
N ILE A 13 6.62 -12.44 -15.74
CA ILE A 13 6.74 -11.03 -15.41
C ILE A 13 7.50 -10.83 -14.09
N LEU A 14 7.37 -11.75 -13.15
CA LEU A 14 8.14 -11.70 -11.91
C LEU A 14 9.63 -11.86 -12.18
N ASN A 15 10.00 -12.72 -13.12
CA ASN A 15 11.38 -12.86 -13.55
C ASN A 15 11.89 -11.57 -14.19
N ASP A 16 11.06 -10.94 -15.02
CA ASP A 16 11.44 -9.69 -15.66
C ASP A 16 11.68 -8.59 -14.65
N VAL A 17 10.81 -8.50 -13.63
CA VAL A 17 10.97 -7.52 -12.57
C VAL A 17 12.27 -7.78 -11.79
N ALA A 18 12.57 -9.04 -11.52
CA ALA A 18 13.78 -9.40 -10.80
C ALA A 18 15.03 -9.03 -11.58
N GLU A 19 15.00 -9.16 -12.89
CA GLU A 19 16.12 -8.80 -13.75
C GLU A 19 16.25 -7.30 -13.96
N LYS A 20 15.11 -6.60 -14.01
CA LYS A 20 15.07 -5.17 -14.31
C LYS A 20 14.27 -4.41 -13.25
N PRO A 21 14.72 -4.41 -11.99
CA PRO A 21 13.94 -3.81 -10.91
C PRO A 21 13.77 -2.29 -11.01
N TYR A 22 14.58 -1.62 -11.82
CA TYR A 22 14.49 -0.17 -11.98
C TYR A 22 13.78 0.24 -13.28
N ASP A 23 13.16 -0.71 -13.97
CA ASP A 23 12.42 -0.42 -15.19
C ASP A 23 10.94 -0.21 -14.86
N ALA A 24 10.48 1.04 -14.96
CA ALA A 24 9.10 1.38 -14.63
C ALA A 24 8.09 0.63 -15.49
N LEU A 25 8.42 0.41 -16.76
CA LEU A 25 7.52 -0.29 -17.67
C LEU A 25 7.29 -1.73 -17.22
N THR A 26 8.34 -2.39 -16.76
CA THR A 26 8.24 -3.78 -16.29
C THR A 26 7.32 -3.85 -15.06
N HIS A 27 7.48 -2.93 -14.13
CA HIS A 27 6.60 -2.87 -12.96
C HIS A 27 5.15 -2.57 -13.36
N ALA A 28 4.95 -1.65 -14.31
CA ALA A 28 3.62 -1.33 -14.80
C ALA A 28 2.94 -2.55 -15.42
N LYS A 29 3.69 -3.34 -16.18
CA LYS A 29 3.17 -4.58 -16.75
C LYS A 29 2.79 -5.58 -15.66
N HIS A 30 3.61 -5.70 -14.63
CA HIS A 30 3.35 -6.58 -13.49
C HIS A 30 2.04 -6.19 -12.79
N ILE A 31 1.90 -4.91 -12.48
CA ILE A 31 0.68 -4.42 -11.84
C ILE A 31 -0.54 -4.66 -12.72
N ARG A 32 -0.43 -4.34 -14.00
CA ARG A 32 -1.55 -4.49 -14.92
C ARG A 32 -1.96 -5.95 -15.09
N LEU A 33 -0.99 -6.85 -15.13
CA LEU A 33 -1.28 -8.27 -15.24
C LEU A 33 -2.04 -8.76 -14.00
N THR A 34 -1.57 -8.41 -12.81
CA THR A 34 -2.23 -8.84 -11.58
C THR A 34 -3.64 -8.25 -11.47
N GLN A 35 -3.83 -7.01 -11.92
CA GLN A 35 -5.16 -6.39 -11.92
C GLN A 35 -6.13 -7.10 -12.85
N SER A 36 -5.63 -7.72 -13.90
CA SER A 36 -6.48 -8.41 -14.88
C SER A 36 -6.91 -9.80 -14.40
N LEU A 37 -6.29 -10.32 -13.36
CA LEU A 37 -6.59 -11.66 -12.84
C LEU A 37 -7.54 -11.54 -11.66
N GLU A 38 -8.60 -12.35 -11.67
CA GLU A 38 -9.56 -12.36 -10.59
C GLU A 38 -8.98 -13.02 -9.35
N GLY A 39 -9.33 -12.50 -8.18
CA GLY A 39 -8.90 -13.08 -6.92
C GLY A 39 -7.45 -12.80 -6.57
N MET A 40 -6.82 -11.86 -7.26
CA MET A 40 -5.41 -11.54 -7.07
C MET A 40 -5.20 -10.18 -6.41
N GLU A 41 -6.11 -9.79 -5.52
CA GLU A 41 -6.03 -8.48 -4.87
C GLU A 41 -4.75 -8.31 -4.06
N LEU A 42 -4.32 -9.37 -3.37
CA LEU A 42 -3.08 -9.31 -2.61
C LEU A 42 -1.86 -9.18 -3.52
N GLU A 43 -1.92 -9.84 -4.67
CA GLU A 43 -0.84 -9.77 -5.65
C GLU A 43 -0.75 -8.38 -6.29
N VAL A 44 -1.89 -7.72 -6.49
CA VAL A 44 -1.90 -6.32 -6.97
C VAL A 44 -1.19 -5.42 -5.97
N THR A 45 -1.55 -5.55 -4.70
CA THR A 45 -0.92 -4.76 -3.64
C THR A 45 0.58 -5.05 -3.57
N SER A 46 0.95 -6.31 -3.66
CA SER A 46 2.36 -6.73 -3.66
C SER A 46 3.13 -6.13 -4.83
N ALA A 47 2.52 -6.13 -6.02
CA ALA A 47 3.16 -5.58 -7.22
C ALA A 47 3.39 -4.08 -7.07
N MET A 48 2.39 -3.37 -6.54
CA MET A 48 2.52 -1.94 -6.29
C MET A 48 3.59 -1.64 -5.25
N GLU A 49 3.60 -2.40 -4.18
CA GLU A 49 4.59 -2.22 -3.12
C GLU A 49 6.00 -2.49 -3.65
N MET A 50 6.15 -3.52 -4.46
CA MET A 50 7.43 -3.85 -5.08
C MET A 50 7.95 -2.69 -5.93
N MET A 51 7.08 -2.08 -6.71
CA MET A 51 7.46 -0.92 -7.51
C MET A 51 7.99 0.22 -6.64
N THR A 52 7.34 0.47 -5.51
CA THR A 52 7.75 1.57 -4.63
C THR A 52 9.07 1.32 -3.94
N GLN A 53 9.54 0.07 -3.91
CA GLN A 53 10.83 -0.24 -3.32
C GLN A 53 12.00 0.17 -4.22
N PHE A 54 11.76 0.27 -5.51
CA PHE A 54 12.82 0.56 -6.48
C PHE A 54 12.66 1.90 -7.18
N LEU A 55 11.43 2.39 -7.27
CA LEU A 55 11.14 3.60 -8.04
C LEU A 55 10.26 4.55 -7.23
N ALA A 56 10.45 5.84 -7.46
CA ALA A 56 9.52 6.83 -6.93
C ALA A 56 8.19 6.69 -7.65
N ALA A 57 7.10 6.68 -6.93
CA ALA A 57 5.78 6.50 -7.49
C ALA A 57 4.87 7.67 -7.12
N GLY A 58 3.87 7.91 -7.94
CA GLY A 58 2.90 8.96 -7.72
C GLY A 58 1.66 8.44 -7.00
N GLU A 59 0.65 9.28 -6.95
CA GLU A 59 -0.57 8.95 -6.20
C GLU A 59 -1.34 7.77 -6.79
N GLU A 60 -1.22 7.53 -8.09
CA GLU A 60 -1.91 6.42 -8.74
C GLU A 60 -1.44 5.06 -8.22
N ILE A 61 -0.25 5.02 -7.63
CA ILE A 61 0.27 3.82 -7.00
C ILE A 61 0.10 3.89 -5.48
N TRP A 62 0.43 5.03 -4.87
CA TRP A 62 0.44 5.14 -3.43
C TRP A 62 -0.95 5.14 -2.80
N LEU A 63 -1.94 5.80 -3.42
CA LEU A 63 -3.28 5.85 -2.82
C LEU A 63 -3.95 4.48 -2.74
N PRO A 64 -3.98 3.68 -3.83
CA PRO A 64 -4.52 2.32 -3.72
C PRO A 64 -3.73 1.45 -2.75
N LEU A 65 -2.41 1.62 -2.69
CA LEU A 65 -1.57 0.84 -1.80
C LEU A 65 -1.87 1.16 -0.34
N ILE A 66 -2.02 2.44 -0.01
CA ILE A 66 -2.35 2.87 1.34
C ILE A 66 -3.74 2.37 1.72
N ASN A 67 -4.72 2.47 0.81
CA ASN A 67 -6.07 1.98 1.08
C ASN A 67 -6.08 0.48 1.36
N ALA A 68 -5.32 -0.29 0.59
CA ALA A 68 -5.22 -1.73 0.80
C ALA A 68 -4.59 -2.05 2.16
N LYS A 69 -3.57 -1.30 2.53
CA LYS A 69 -2.92 -1.49 3.83
C LYS A 69 -3.86 -1.14 4.97
N MET A 70 -4.66 -0.09 4.83
CA MET A 70 -5.64 0.28 5.85
C MET A 70 -6.66 -0.82 6.13
N GLN A 71 -7.04 -1.56 5.08
CA GLN A 71 -7.98 -2.66 5.24
C GLN A 71 -7.32 -3.91 5.80
N GLU A 72 -6.04 -4.06 5.57
CA GLU A 72 -5.30 -5.25 6.00
C GLU A 72 -4.87 -5.18 7.46
N VAL A 73 -4.37 -4.03 7.92
CA VAL A 73 -3.84 -3.91 9.26
C VAL A 73 -4.94 -3.65 10.27
N ASP A 74 -4.67 -4.06 11.50
CA ASP A 74 -5.56 -3.84 12.63
C ASP A 74 -5.14 -2.54 13.32
N LEU A 75 -5.96 -1.51 13.15
CA LEU A 75 -5.66 -0.20 13.74
C LEU A 75 -5.88 -0.16 15.24
N ASP A 76 -6.45 -1.21 15.81
CA ASP A 76 -6.56 -1.33 17.25
C ASP A 76 -5.24 -1.76 17.89
N THR A 77 -4.29 -2.23 17.08
CA THR A 77 -2.98 -2.64 17.57
C THR A 77 -1.94 -1.58 17.26
N GLU A 78 -0.96 -1.49 18.14
CA GLU A 78 0.17 -0.57 17.95
C GLU A 78 0.96 -0.95 16.69
N GLU A 79 1.13 -2.24 16.46
CA GLU A 79 1.87 -2.73 15.30
C GLU A 79 1.20 -2.32 13.99
N GLY A 80 -0.12 -2.44 13.89
CA GLY A 80 -0.85 -2.05 12.70
C GLY A 80 -0.73 -0.56 12.42
N VAL A 81 -0.81 0.25 13.48
CA VAL A 81 -0.67 1.69 13.36
C VAL A 81 0.74 2.05 12.87
N VAL A 82 1.76 1.42 13.43
CA VAL A 82 3.15 1.69 13.04
C VAL A 82 3.39 1.32 11.59
N GLU A 83 2.87 0.18 11.14
CA GLU A 83 2.99 -0.24 9.74
C GLU A 83 2.37 0.78 8.79
N LEU A 84 1.16 1.25 9.13
CA LEU A 84 0.46 2.20 8.27
C LEU A 84 1.18 3.55 8.24
N LEU A 85 1.65 4.02 9.38
CA LEU A 85 2.40 5.27 9.44
C LEU A 85 3.71 5.19 8.67
N ALA A 86 4.39 4.05 8.72
CA ALA A 86 5.61 3.85 7.96
C ALA A 86 5.33 3.94 6.45
N LEU A 87 4.22 3.38 6.02
CA LEU A 87 3.84 3.44 4.61
C LEU A 87 3.52 4.86 4.18
N TYR A 88 2.79 5.61 5.00
CA TYR A 88 2.52 7.02 4.72
C TYR A 88 3.80 7.84 4.62
N THR A 89 4.76 7.56 5.49
CA THR A 89 6.03 8.28 5.50
C THR A 89 6.79 8.04 4.19
N ARG A 90 6.78 6.80 3.71
CA ARG A 90 7.41 6.48 2.43
C ARG A 90 6.70 7.17 1.28
N ALA A 91 5.37 7.16 1.29
CA ALA A 91 4.58 7.81 0.24
C ALA A 91 4.83 9.31 0.20
N GLU A 92 4.89 9.93 1.36
CA GLU A 92 5.16 11.37 1.48
C GLU A 92 6.52 11.72 0.93
N SER A 93 7.49 10.85 1.13
CA SER A 93 8.84 11.03 0.63
C SER A 93 8.91 10.97 -0.90
N ASP A 94 8.08 10.11 -1.49
CA ASP A 94 8.06 9.92 -2.94
C ASP A 94 7.24 10.99 -3.65
N TYR A 95 6.08 11.33 -3.07
CA TYR A 95 5.12 12.17 -3.76
C TYR A 95 4.30 12.98 -2.76
N MET A 96 4.56 14.26 -2.71
CA MET A 96 3.84 15.19 -1.84
C MET A 96 2.63 15.73 -2.57
N CYS A 97 1.44 15.34 -2.16
CA CYS A 97 0.23 15.95 -2.68
C CYS A 97 -0.70 16.30 -1.52
N ALA A 98 -1.57 17.30 -1.74
CA ALA A 98 -2.45 17.79 -0.70
C ALA A 98 -3.36 16.68 -0.16
N LEU A 99 -3.83 15.82 -1.05
CA LEU A 99 -4.72 14.73 -0.67
C LEU A 99 -4.01 13.72 0.25
N LEU A 100 -2.79 13.35 -0.09
CA LEU A 100 -2.01 12.40 0.70
C LEU A 100 -1.68 12.99 2.06
N VAL A 101 -1.27 14.24 2.11
CA VAL A 101 -0.96 14.92 3.37
C VAL A 101 -2.21 15.01 4.23
N SER A 102 -3.34 15.32 3.61
CA SER A 102 -4.62 15.39 4.32
C SER A 102 -4.99 14.05 4.94
N TYR A 103 -4.83 12.97 4.21
CA TYR A 103 -5.08 11.63 4.74
C TYR A 103 -4.17 11.31 5.91
N PHE A 104 -2.90 11.67 5.80
CA PHE A 104 -1.92 11.42 6.85
C PHE A 104 -2.32 12.16 8.12
N ILE A 105 -2.66 13.44 8.01
CA ILE A 105 -3.08 14.25 9.14
C ILE A 105 -4.35 13.69 9.76
N CYS A 106 -5.34 13.34 8.95
CA CYS A 106 -6.58 12.76 9.44
C CYS A 106 -6.33 11.47 10.20
N LEU A 107 -5.43 10.63 9.69
CA LEU A 107 -5.10 9.38 10.36
C LEU A 107 -4.45 9.64 11.71
N ILE A 108 -3.51 10.55 11.78
CA ILE A 108 -2.83 10.88 13.02
C ILE A 108 -3.82 11.42 14.05
N LEU A 109 -4.70 12.33 13.64
CA LEU A 109 -5.70 12.87 14.54
C LEU A 109 -6.68 11.81 15.03
N THR A 110 -7.07 10.89 14.15
CA THR A 110 -7.96 9.81 14.52
C THR A 110 -7.31 8.90 15.57
N ILE A 111 -6.06 8.53 15.34
CA ILE A 111 -5.33 7.67 16.26
C ILE A 111 -5.13 8.36 17.60
N PHE A 112 -4.78 9.62 17.58
CA PHE A 112 -4.57 10.39 18.78
C PHE A 112 -5.86 10.50 19.61
N SER A 113 -6.96 10.81 18.94
CA SER A 113 -8.28 10.86 19.57
C SER A 113 -8.65 9.53 20.20
N TYR A 114 -8.44 8.47 19.45
CA TYR A 114 -8.79 7.13 19.91
C TYR A 114 -7.98 6.75 21.14
N SER A 115 -6.70 7.08 21.16
CA SER A 115 -5.82 6.76 22.30
C SER A 115 -6.21 7.50 23.56
N ASN A 116 -6.63 8.74 23.42
CA ASN A 116 -6.88 9.60 24.58
C ASN A 116 -8.29 9.50 25.12
N THR A 117 -9.26 9.28 24.24
CA THR A 117 -10.66 9.34 24.62
C THR A 117 -11.05 8.40 25.76
N PRO A 118 -10.68 7.12 25.75
CA PRO A 118 -11.08 6.22 26.83
C PRO A 118 -10.55 6.65 28.18
N GLU A 119 -9.31 7.07 28.23
CA GLU A 119 -8.68 7.51 29.46
C GLU A 119 -9.31 8.78 29.98
N THR A 120 -9.58 9.71 29.08
CA THR A 120 -10.18 10.97 29.46
C THR A 120 -11.55 10.76 30.11
N PHE A 121 -12.36 9.92 29.50
CA PHE A 121 -13.67 9.63 30.06
C PHE A 121 -13.60 8.90 31.37
N GLY A 122 -12.66 7.97 31.48
CA GLY A 122 -12.46 7.25 32.72
C GLY A 122 -12.07 8.15 33.87
N ILE A 123 -11.24 9.13 33.59
CA ILE A 123 -10.75 10.05 34.60
C ILE A 123 -11.82 11.06 34.99
N SER A 124 -12.64 11.46 34.05
CA SER A 124 -13.66 12.47 34.30
C SER A 124 -14.67 12.05 35.33
N HIS A 125 -14.78 10.80 35.56
CA HIS A 125 -15.77 10.26 36.49
C HIS A 125 -15.16 9.80 37.80
#